data_e995608f6fe10e9c8ca5e388d3873d11
#
_entry.id   e995608f6fe10e9c8ca5e388d3873d11
#
_cell.length_a   1.000
_cell.length_b   1.000
_cell.length_c   1.000
_cell.angle_alpha   90.00
_cell.angle_beta   90.00
_cell.angle_gamma   90.00
#
_symmetry.space_group_name_H-M   'P 1'
#
loop_
_entity.id
_entity.type
_entity.pdbx_description
1 polymer ?
#
loop_
_entity_poly.entity_id
_entity_poly.type
_entity_poly.pdbx_seq_one_letter_code
_entity_poly.pdbx_strand_id
1 'polypeptide(L)'
;MRQLPLQHIRQLCCVPFRGGLKATSAPSGNAYSMCRNFGRKAALQSTVAQARKSLMLRELASGKADLKEDDDEGSTPSVSKLEWESPLDIVRYPDPRLRAKNARISVFDESLKHLAAEMFEIMYRDEGVGLAAPQVGVNVRLMVYNPEGEKGKGREWILVNPRLISSGKGTETMEEGCLSFQDASIDLYIRGDVSRPNTVRIKAQDETGAKVCLSLTDWQARIFQHEYDHLQGTLFHDRMNQEEFQKVKPELVFMEKLFEKHNPDVQVQSVSQQ
;
A
#
# COMPACT_ATOMS: atom_id res chain seq x y z
N MET A 1 19.58 20.07 -27.85
CA MET A 1 19.07 19.55 -26.59
C MET A 1 17.61 19.22 -26.82
N ARG A 2 17.28 17.94 -27.02
CA ARG A 2 15.88 17.49 -27.18
C ARG A 2 15.46 16.91 -25.84
N GLN A 3 14.47 17.54 -25.20
CA GLN A 3 13.79 17.01 -24.02
C GLN A 3 13.05 15.75 -24.42
N LEU A 4 13.39 14.61 -23.80
CA LEU A 4 12.60 13.39 -23.85
C LEU A 4 11.41 13.56 -22.90
N PRO A 5 10.19 13.12 -23.27
CA PRO A 5 9.04 13.18 -22.38
C PRO A 5 9.22 12.16 -21.25
N LEU A 6 9.14 12.64 -20.02
CA LEU A 6 9.02 11.83 -18.81
C LEU A 6 7.79 10.91 -18.93
N GLN A 7 8.02 9.64 -19.21
CA GLN A 7 6.97 8.62 -19.07
C GLN A 7 6.68 8.46 -17.58
N HIS A 8 5.47 8.78 -17.19
CA HIS A 8 4.96 8.65 -15.82
C HIS A 8 5.05 7.19 -15.36
N ILE A 9 6.04 6.90 -14.56
CA ILE A 9 6.21 5.59 -13.91
C ILE A 9 5.37 5.67 -12.62
N ARG A 10 4.24 4.99 -12.61
CA ARG A 10 3.40 4.87 -11.40
C ARG A 10 4.15 4.07 -10.35
N GLN A 11 4.30 4.66 -9.20
CA GLN A 11 5.00 4.05 -8.07
C GLN A 11 3.96 3.51 -7.08
N LEU A 12 4.12 2.26 -6.74
CA LEU A 12 3.69 1.85 -5.42
C LEU A 12 4.35 2.79 -4.41
N CYS A 13 3.70 3.06 -3.27
CA CYS A 13 4.60 3.12 -2.20
C CYS A 13 5.61 2.00 -2.41
N CYS A 14 5.47 1.17 -3.47
CA CYS A 14 6.22 -0.03 -3.60
C CYS A 14 6.46 -0.70 -4.92
N VAL A 15 5.76 -0.60 -6.04
CA VAL A 15 6.08 -1.42 -7.25
C VAL A 15 5.76 -0.75 -8.57
N PRO A 16 6.64 -0.77 -9.60
CA PRO A 16 6.30 -0.31 -10.93
C PRO A 16 5.49 -1.35 -11.72
N PHE A 17 4.39 -0.95 -12.31
CA PHE A 17 3.59 -1.79 -13.19
C PHE A 17 4.26 -1.93 -14.57
N ARG A 18 4.83 -3.11 -14.87
CA ARG A 18 5.17 -3.52 -16.24
C ARG A 18 4.27 -4.69 -16.67
N GLY A 19 3.08 -4.35 -17.16
CA GLY A 19 2.24 -5.26 -17.94
C GLY A 19 2.40 -4.95 -19.41
N GLY A 20 3.26 -5.68 -20.13
CA GLY A 20 3.41 -5.58 -21.57
C GLY A 20 2.24 -6.26 -22.29
N LEU A 21 1.22 -5.51 -22.68
CA LEU A 21 0.24 -5.97 -23.67
C LEU A 21 0.83 -5.76 -25.06
N LYS A 22 1.15 -6.88 -25.73
CA LYS A 22 1.45 -6.89 -27.17
C LYS A 22 0.19 -6.46 -27.94
N ALA A 23 0.29 -5.32 -28.60
CA ALA A 23 -0.71 -4.89 -29.57
C ALA A 23 -0.65 -5.79 -30.81
N THR A 24 -1.73 -6.51 -31.08
CA THR A 24 -1.98 -7.14 -32.37
C THR A 24 -2.85 -6.19 -33.21
N SER A 25 -2.39 -5.97 -34.42
CA SER A 25 -2.96 -5.10 -35.44
C SER A 25 -4.42 -5.42 -35.80
N ALA A 26 -5.23 -4.37 -35.93
CA ALA A 26 -6.58 -4.44 -36.50
C ALA A 26 -6.55 -4.31 -38.02
N PRO A 27 -7.47 -4.97 -38.75
CA PRO A 27 -7.78 -4.63 -40.14
C PRO A 27 -8.93 -3.61 -40.22
N SER A 28 -8.80 -2.71 -41.18
CA SER A 28 -9.76 -1.70 -41.61
C SER A 28 -11.03 -2.29 -42.26
N GLY A 29 -12.20 -1.72 -42.01
CA GLY A 29 -13.43 -2.09 -42.71
C GLY A 29 -14.65 -1.26 -42.31
N ASN A 30 -14.91 -0.34 -43.12
CA ASN A 30 -16.09 0.44 -43.53
C ASN A 30 -17.38 0.58 -42.70
N ALA A 31 -17.89 1.79 -42.80
CA ALA A 31 -19.02 2.46 -42.18
C ALA A 31 -20.43 1.95 -42.61
N TYR A 32 -21.42 2.52 -41.92
CA TYR A 32 -22.89 2.52 -42.05
C TYR A 32 -23.67 1.37 -41.39
N SER A 33 -24.17 1.64 -40.20
CA SER A 33 -25.59 1.50 -39.86
C SER A 33 -25.91 2.21 -38.53
N MET A 34 -26.66 3.29 -38.61
CA MET A 34 -27.22 4.06 -37.51
C MET A 34 -28.46 3.40 -36.93
N CYS A 35 -28.70 3.63 -35.65
CA CYS A 35 -29.98 3.51 -34.91
C CYS A 35 -30.51 2.12 -34.58
N ARG A 36 -30.38 1.76 -33.33
CA ARG A 36 -31.27 1.03 -32.40
C ARG A 36 -30.50 0.10 -31.47
N ASN A 37 -29.89 0.64 -30.40
CA ASN A 37 -29.47 -0.21 -29.28
C ASN A 37 -29.07 0.59 -28.00
N PHE A 38 -29.71 1.74 -27.71
CA PHE A 38 -29.45 2.46 -26.49
C PHE A 38 -30.07 1.81 -25.22
N GLY A 39 -31.13 1.01 -25.37
CA GLY A 39 -31.83 0.39 -24.24
C GLY A 39 -31.22 -0.91 -23.70
N ARG A 40 -30.45 -1.64 -24.53
CA ARG A 40 -29.88 -2.95 -24.12
C ARG A 40 -28.54 -2.86 -23.38
N LYS A 41 -27.75 -1.81 -23.62
CA LYS A 41 -26.46 -1.63 -22.91
C LYS A 41 -26.64 -1.21 -21.44
N ALA A 42 -27.61 -0.37 -21.13
CA ALA A 42 -27.90 0.03 -19.75
C ALA A 42 -28.43 -1.14 -18.91
N ALA A 43 -29.29 -1.98 -19.47
CA ALA A 43 -29.80 -3.17 -18.80
C ALA A 43 -28.72 -4.25 -18.56
N LEU A 44 -27.78 -4.44 -19.50
CA LEU A 44 -26.67 -5.38 -19.33
C LEU A 44 -25.67 -4.89 -18.26
N GLN A 45 -25.38 -3.59 -18.20
CA GLN A 45 -24.49 -3.02 -17.19
C GLN A 45 -25.10 -3.11 -15.78
N SER A 46 -26.41 -2.90 -15.62
CA SER A 46 -27.10 -3.08 -14.34
C SER A 46 -27.11 -4.53 -13.88
N THR A 47 -27.29 -5.48 -14.80
CA THR A 47 -27.31 -6.92 -14.50
C THR A 47 -25.90 -7.43 -14.12
N VAL A 48 -24.85 -6.95 -14.78
CA VAL A 48 -23.45 -7.29 -14.45
C VAL A 48 -23.06 -6.69 -13.09
N ALA A 49 -23.48 -5.46 -12.80
CA ALA A 49 -23.24 -4.85 -11.50
C ALA A 49 -23.98 -5.56 -10.37
N GLN A 50 -25.24 -5.96 -10.61
CA GLN A 50 -26.01 -6.76 -9.66
C GLN A 50 -25.45 -8.18 -9.48
N ALA A 51 -24.99 -8.83 -10.54
CA ALA A 51 -24.34 -10.13 -10.48
C ALA A 51 -23.02 -10.07 -9.70
N ARG A 52 -22.19 -9.02 -9.91
CA ARG A 52 -20.98 -8.78 -9.14
C ARG A 52 -21.27 -8.52 -7.66
N LYS A 53 -22.31 -7.73 -7.35
CA LYS A 53 -22.76 -7.49 -5.97
C LYS A 53 -23.27 -8.75 -5.30
N SER A 54 -23.98 -9.63 -6.03
CA SER A 54 -24.48 -10.93 -5.56
C SER A 54 -23.35 -11.95 -5.36
N LEU A 55 -22.33 -12.00 -6.24
CA LEU A 55 -21.13 -12.82 -6.04
C LEU A 55 -20.35 -12.37 -4.79
N MET A 56 -20.16 -11.06 -4.64
CA MET A 56 -19.48 -10.48 -3.49
C MET A 56 -20.20 -10.76 -2.17
N LEU A 57 -21.54 -10.73 -2.17
CA LEU A 57 -22.36 -11.10 -1.00
C LEU A 57 -22.35 -12.61 -0.70
N ARG A 58 -22.16 -13.47 -1.72
CA ARG A 58 -22.02 -14.92 -1.53
C ARG A 58 -20.66 -15.31 -0.98
N GLU A 59 -19.58 -14.64 -1.37
CA GLU A 59 -18.24 -14.82 -0.77
C GLU A 59 -18.21 -14.36 0.69
N LEU A 60 -18.93 -13.29 1.04
CA LEU A 60 -19.10 -12.84 2.41
C LEU A 60 -19.94 -13.82 3.28
N ALA A 61 -20.85 -14.56 2.67
CA ALA A 61 -21.76 -15.48 3.37
C ALA A 61 -21.19 -16.90 3.58
N SER A 62 -20.17 -17.33 2.80
CA SER A 62 -19.59 -18.68 2.89
C SER A 62 -18.50 -18.83 3.96
N GLY A 63 -18.15 -17.76 4.65
CA GLY A 63 -17.07 -17.70 5.65
C GLY A 63 -17.51 -17.90 7.10
N LYS A 64 -18.51 -18.75 7.40
CA LYS A 64 -18.71 -19.27 8.77
C LYS A 64 -17.70 -20.39 9.04
N ALA A 65 -16.44 -20.02 9.23
CA ALA A 65 -15.50 -20.82 9.99
C ALA A 65 -15.41 -20.19 11.37
N ASP A 66 -15.66 -20.97 12.41
CA ASP A 66 -15.48 -20.58 13.81
C ASP A 66 -14.06 -20.05 14.02
N LEU A 67 -13.95 -18.74 14.02
CA LEU A 67 -12.70 -18.05 14.29
C LEU A 67 -12.62 -17.93 15.80
N LYS A 68 -11.80 -18.80 16.44
CA LYS A 68 -11.38 -18.54 17.80
C LYS A 68 -10.83 -17.13 17.86
N GLU A 69 -11.36 -16.34 18.75
CA GLU A 69 -10.81 -15.03 19.12
C GLU A 69 -9.50 -15.32 19.86
N ASP A 70 -8.39 -15.35 19.12
CA ASP A 70 -7.08 -15.31 19.73
C ASP A 70 -6.82 -13.86 20.13
N ASP A 71 -7.22 -13.56 21.37
CA ASP A 71 -7.07 -12.29 22.04
C ASP A 71 -5.60 -12.06 22.45
N ASP A 72 -4.74 -11.75 21.51
CA ASP A 72 -3.50 -11.04 21.81
C ASP A 72 -3.75 -9.50 21.85
N GLU A 73 -4.84 -9.10 22.49
CA GLU A 73 -5.17 -7.68 22.69
C GLU A 73 -4.37 -7.03 23.83
N GLY A 74 -3.65 -7.82 24.64
CA GLY A 74 -3.06 -7.35 25.89
C GLY A 74 -1.72 -6.62 25.80
N SER A 75 -0.99 -6.69 24.68
CA SER A 75 0.40 -6.20 24.62
C SER A 75 0.63 -4.95 23.76
N THR A 76 -0.29 -4.60 22.89
CA THR A 76 -0.15 -3.44 22.01
C THR A 76 -0.83 -2.22 22.64
N PRO A 77 -0.13 -1.08 22.84
CA PRO A 77 -0.76 0.15 23.31
C PRO A 77 -1.92 0.57 22.43
N SER A 78 -2.97 1.13 23.02
CA SER A 78 -4.12 1.64 22.29
C SER A 78 -4.28 3.14 22.53
N VAL A 79 -4.67 3.87 21.47
CA VAL A 79 -4.93 5.31 21.54
C VAL A 79 -6.43 5.56 21.35
N SER A 80 -6.96 6.46 22.20
CA SER A 80 -8.35 6.93 22.16
C SER A 80 -8.49 8.33 21.56
N LYS A 81 -7.37 8.93 21.14
CA LYS A 81 -7.31 10.22 20.44
C LYS A 81 -6.19 10.17 19.41
N LEU A 82 -6.47 10.62 18.21
CA LEU A 82 -5.49 10.80 17.16
C LEU A 82 -5.02 12.26 17.17
N GLU A 83 -3.72 12.46 17.26
CA GLU A 83 -3.10 13.77 17.24
C GLU A 83 -1.94 13.77 16.25
N TRP A 84 -1.89 14.77 15.39
CA TRP A 84 -0.79 15.02 14.45
C TRP A 84 -0.76 16.49 14.07
N GLU A 85 0.35 16.92 13.53
CA GLU A 85 0.52 18.28 12.98
C GLU A 85 0.37 18.23 11.47
N SER A 86 -0.56 19.03 10.93
CA SER A 86 -0.73 19.20 9.49
C SER A 86 0.05 20.43 9.00
N PRO A 87 0.56 20.42 7.75
CA PRO A 87 0.45 19.32 6.80
C PRO A 87 1.41 18.16 7.13
N LEU A 88 0.94 16.93 6.94
CA LEU A 88 1.79 15.75 7.01
C LEU A 88 2.77 15.72 5.82
N ASP A 89 3.93 15.06 6.02
CA ASP A 89 4.87 14.77 4.94
C ASP A 89 5.51 13.38 5.14
N ILE A 90 6.14 12.86 4.09
CA ILE A 90 6.76 11.54 4.13
C ILE A 90 7.99 11.55 5.05
N VAL A 91 7.97 10.66 6.03
CA VAL A 91 9.11 10.32 6.88
C VAL A 91 10.06 9.44 6.08
N ARG A 92 11.30 9.88 5.94
CA ARG A 92 12.33 9.20 5.14
C ARG A 92 13.22 8.32 5.97
N TYR A 93 13.66 7.22 5.40
CA TYR A 93 14.69 6.36 5.96
C TYR A 93 15.98 7.17 6.23
N PRO A 94 16.68 6.94 7.33
CA PRO A 94 16.46 5.95 8.40
C PRO A 94 15.76 6.48 9.66
N ASP A 95 14.84 7.45 9.54
CA ASP A 95 14.14 8.02 10.68
C ASP A 95 13.57 6.92 11.61
N PRO A 96 13.86 6.94 12.93
CA PRO A 96 13.45 5.90 13.86
C PRO A 96 11.92 5.76 14.01
N ARG A 97 11.12 6.76 13.62
CA ARG A 97 9.66 6.67 13.59
C ARG A 97 9.17 5.55 12.68
N LEU A 98 9.91 5.23 11.60
CA LEU A 98 9.58 4.11 10.69
C LEU A 98 9.70 2.73 11.37
N ARG A 99 10.46 2.63 12.44
CA ARG A 99 10.69 1.39 13.20
C ARG A 99 9.97 1.37 14.54
N ALA A 100 9.28 2.45 14.90
CA ALA A 100 8.61 2.57 16.18
C ALA A 100 7.39 1.64 16.28
N LYS A 101 6.99 1.32 17.51
CA LYS A 101 5.76 0.57 17.77
C LYS A 101 4.54 1.39 17.38
N ASN A 102 3.62 0.77 16.65
CA ASN A 102 2.39 1.39 16.19
C ASN A 102 1.22 1.00 17.10
N ALA A 103 0.59 2.00 17.73
CA ALA A 103 -0.51 1.81 18.65
C ALA A 103 -1.81 1.41 17.92
N ARG A 104 -2.66 0.63 18.59
CA ARG A 104 -4.00 0.32 18.10
C ARG A 104 -4.90 1.56 18.20
N ILE A 105 -5.75 1.76 17.23
CA ILE A 105 -6.79 2.78 17.25
C ILE A 105 -8.04 2.21 17.91
N SER A 106 -8.54 2.87 18.94
CA SER A 106 -9.76 2.47 19.65
C SER A 106 -10.93 3.43 19.43
N VAL A 107 -10.70 4.56 18.75
CA VAL A 107 -11.73 5.55 18.43
C VAL A 107 -11.89 5.68 16.91
N PHE A 108 -13.14 5.74 16.46
CA PHE A 108 -13.53 5.76 15.05
C PHE A 108 -14.42 6.98 14.81
N ASP A 109 -13.79 8.14 14.78
CA ASP A 109 -14.44 9.44 14.63
C ASP A 109 -13.96 10.20 13.40
N GLU A 110 -14.32 11.47 13.27
CA GLU A 110 -13.90 12.31 12.14
C GLU A 110 -12.37 12.54 12.10
N SER A 111 -11.66 12.43 13.23
CA SER A 111 -10.20 12.59 13.23
C SER A 111 -9.53 11.47 12.44
N LEU A 112 -10.03 10.22 12.57
CA LEU A 112 -9.55 9.08 11.78
C LEU A 112 -9.78 9.28 10.29
N LYS A 113 -10.95 9.79 9.90
CA LYS A 113 -11.27 10.05 8.49
C LYS A 113 -10.41 11.18 7.92
N HIS A 114 -10.14 12.23 8.70
CA HIS A 114 -9.25 13.32 8.29
C HIS A 114 -7.82 12.83 8.10
N LEU A 115 -7.30 12.02 9.03
CA LEU A 115 -5.97 11.43 8.89
C LEU A 115 -5.87 10.56 7.62
N ALA A 116 -6.85 9.68 7.41
CA ALA A 116 -6.88 8.83 6.22
C ALA A 116 -6.97 9.65 4.92
N ALA A 117 -7.76 10.72 4.90
CA ALA A 117 -7.88 11.61 3.75
C ALA A 117 -6.56 12.32 3.44
N GLU A 118 -5.86 12.86 4.47
CA GLU A 118 -4.56 13.50 4.29
C GLU A 118 -3.49 12.49 3.81
N MET A 119 -3.53 11.26 4.33
CA MET A 119 -2.66 10.17 3.85
C MET A 119 -2.91 9.84 2.38
N PHE A 120 -4.16 9.78 1.91
CA PHE A 120 -4.47 9.59 0.48
C PHE A 120 -3.94 10.73 -0.39
N GLU A 121 -4.08 11.98 0.03
CA GLU A 121 -3.55 13.12 -0.74
C GLU A 121 -2.02 13.01 -0.91
N ILE A 122 -1.30 12.66 0.16
CA ILE A 122 0.15 12.44 0.12
C ILE A 122 0.49 11.25 -0.79
N MET A 123 -0.21 10.13 -0.61
CA MET A 123 -0.01 8.93 -1.43
C MET A 123 -0.13 9.24 -2.93
N TYR A 124 -1.18 9.96 -3.32
CA TYR A 124 -1.39 10.33 -4.73
C TYR A 124 -0.43 11.41 -5.23
N ARG A 125 -0.10 12.40 -4.38
CA ARG A 125 0.90 13.44 -4.69
C ARG A 125 2.24 12.82 -5.08
N ASP A 126 2.65 11.78 -4.36
CA ASP A 126 3.95 11.14 -4.51
C ASP A 126 3.85 9.85 -5.38
N GLU A 127 2.75 9.71 -6.15
CA GLU A 127 2.49 8.63 -7.12
C GLU A 127 2.48 7.21 -6.51
N GLY A 128 2.13 7.11 -5.21
CA GLY A 128 2.02 5.84 -4.48
C GLY A 128 0.70 5.12 -4.71
N VAL A 129 0.65 3.84 -4.35
CA VAL A 129 -0.57 3.01 -4.34
C VAL A 129 -0.95 2.54 -2.94
N GLY A 130 -0.07 2.70 -1.96
CA GLY A 130 -0.27 2.42 -0.55
C GLY A 130 0.53 3.39 0.32
N LEU A 131 0.08 3.55 1.57
CA LEU A 131 0.75 4.37 2.58
C LEU A 131 0.32 3.94 3.98
N ALA A 132 1.28 3.67 4.85
CA ALA A 132 1.06 3.38 6.25
C ALA A 132 1.29 4.61 7.14
N ALA A 133 0.54 4.76 8.20
CA ALA A 133 0.60 5.93 9.08
C ALA A 133 1.99 6.24 9.68
N PRO A 134 2.86 5.26 10.03
CA PRO A 134 4.22 5.58 10.45
C PRO A 134 5.06 6.27 9.38
N GLN A 135 4.75 6.10 8.10
CA GLN A 135 5.44 6.80 7.00
C GLN A 135 5.10 8.29 6.92
N VAL A 136 4.09 8.73 7.63
CA VAL A 136 3.77 10.16 7.82
C VAL A 136 3.97 10.61 9.29
N GLY A 137 4.73 9.83 10.06
CA GLY A 137 5.11 10.17 11.43
C GLY A 137 4.05 9.90 12.50
N VAL A 138 2.91 9.31 12.14
CA VAL A 138 1.82 8.95 13.05
C VAL A 138 1.90 7.46 13.39
N ASN A 139 2.43 7.12 14.55
CA ASN A 139 2.69 5.73 14.93
C ASN A 139 1.43 5.01 15.44
N VAL A 140 0.47 4.81 14.56
CA VAL A 140 -0.77 4.05 14.77
C VAL A 140 -0.98 2.98 13.71
N ARG A 141 -1.81 1.98 14.01
CA ARG A 141 -2.09 0.86 13.11
C ARG A 141 -3.17 1.23 12.09
N LEU A 142 -2.79 2.10 11.15
CA LEU A 142 -3.60 2.55 10.03
C LEU A 142 -2.80 2.42 8.75
N MET A 143 -3.44 1.96 7.68
CA MET A 143 -2.93 2.03 6.31
C MET A 143 -4.04 2.41 5.35
N VAL A 144 -3.66 3.07 4.27
CA VAL A 144 -4.52 3.38 3.13
C VAL A 144 -3.90 2.82 1.86
N TYR A 145 -4.70 2.39 0.90
CA TYR A 145 -4.20 2.00 -0.41
C TYR A 145 -5.27 2.04 -1.49
N ASN A 146 -4.85 2.22 -2.73
CA ASN A 146 -5.66 2.10 -3.92
C ASN A 146 -4.84 1.38 -5.00
N PRO A 147 -5.20 0.15 -5.41
CA PRO A 147 -4.44 -0.64 -6.38
C PRO A 147 -4.25 0.03 -7.75
N GLU A 148 -5.14 0.95 -8.13
CA GLU A 148 -5.05 1.70 -9.38
C GLU A 148 -4.06 2.89 -9.29
N GLY A 149 -3.69 3.33 -8.09
CA GLY A 149 -2.74 4.43 -7.86
C GLY A 149 -3.19 5.78 -8.40
N GLU A 150 -4.46 5.96 -8.70
CA GLU A 150 -4.99 7.18 -9.30
C GLU A 150 -6.29 7.62 -8.60
N LYS A 151 -6.31 8.87 -8.13
CA LYS A 151 -7.48 9.45 -7.46
C LYS A 151 -8.72 9.42 -8.37
N GLY A 152 -9.81 8.90 -7.83
CA GLY A 152 -11.07 8.75 -8.57
C GLY A 152 -11.14 7.52 -9.48
N LYS A 153 -10.09 6.69 -9.56
CA LYS A 153 -10.11 5.38 -10.20
C LYS A 153 -9.93 4.27 -9.17
N GLY A 154 -10.51 3.10 -9.45
CA GLY A 154 -10.42 1.96 -8.55
C GLY A 154 -11.19 2.14 -7.23
N ARG A 155 -10.73 1.47 -6.20
CA ARG A 155 -11.30 1.53 -4.85
C ARG A 155 -10.23 1.92 -3.84
N GLU A 156 -10.52 2.96 -3.10
CA GLU A 156 -9.77 3.36 -1.91
C GLU A 156 -10.10 2.43 -0.74
N TRP A 157 -9.06 1.97 -0.05
CA TRP A 157 -9.17 1.12 1.12
C TRP A 157 -8.55 1.81 2.33
N ILE A 158 -9.29 1.85 3.43
CA ILE A 158 -8.83 2.26 4.74
C ILE A 158 -8.86 1.04 5.63
N LEU A 159 -7.70 0.58 6.10
CA LEU A 159 -7.59 -0.57 6.99
C LEU A 159 -7.03 -0.13 8.34
N VAL A 160 -7.87 -0.24 9.36
CA VAL A 160 -7.56 0.10 10.75
C VAL A 160 -7.28 -1.18 11.53
N ASN A 161 -6.24 -1.19 12.34
CA ASN A 161 -5.82 -2.33 13.15
C ASN A 161 -5.70 -3.64 12.35
N PRO A 162 -5.09 -3.62 11.15
CA PRO A 162 -5.01 -4.82 10.33
C PRO A 162 -4.19 -5.91 10.99
N ARG A 163 -4.58 -7.17 10.74
CA ARG A 163 -3.89 -8.39 11.16
C ARG A 163 -3.79 -9.36 9.99
N LEU A 164 -2.61 -9.88 9.77
CA LEU A 164 -2.38 -10.99 8.84
C LEU A 164 -2.79 -12.30 9.54
N ILE A 165 -3.73 -13.02 8.97
CA ILE A 165 -4.27 -14.27 9.54
C ILE A 165 -3.56 -15.49 8.96
N SER A 166 -3.37 -15.51 7.65
CA SER A 166 -2.65 -16.58 6.96
C SER A 166 -2.12 -16.10 5.60
N SER A 167 -1.07 -16.76 5.15
CA SER A 167 -0.50 -16.58 3.81
C SER A 167 -0.64 -17.86 3.00
N GLY A 168 -0.82 -17.74 1.70
CA GLY A 168 -0.76 -18.85 0.76
C GLY A 168 0.66 -19.42 0.66
N LYS A 169 0.78 -20.60 0.03
CA LYS A 169 2.08 -21.27 -0.16
C LYS A 169 2.87 -20.72 -1.36
N GLY A 170 2.17 -20.15 -2.36
CA GLY A 170 2.80 -19.56 -3.53
C GLY A 170 3.45 -18.23 -3.19
N THR A 171 4.66 -18.01 -3.68
CA THR A 171 5.38 -16.73 -3.56
C THR A 171 5.71 -16.19 -4.94
N GLU A 172 5.82 -14.88 -5.03
CA GLU A 172 6.24 -14.16 -6.23
C GLU A 172 7.30 -13.15 -5.85
N THR A 173 8.37 -13.08 -6.63
CA THR A 173 9.42 -12.07 -6.48
C THR A 173 9.15 -10.93 -7.45
N MET A 174 9.10 -9.71 -6.95
CA MET A 174 8.93 -8.48 -7.73
C MET A 174 9.77 -7.36 -7.16
N GLU A 175 10.16 -6.42 -8.01
CA GLU A 175 10.82 -5.19 -7.60
C GLU A 175 9.84 -4.34 -6.78
N GLU A 176 10.25 -3.95 -5.59
CA GLU A 176 9.54 -3.00 -4.71
C GLU A 176 10.38 -1.73 -4.52
N GLY A 177 9.71 -0.61 -4.39
CA GLY A 177 10.25 0.64 -3.87
C GLY A 177 9.37 1.13 -2.74
N CYS A 178 9.72 2.24 -2.10
CA CYS A 178 8.94 2.81 -1.00
C CYS A 178 9.11 4.32 -0.97
N LEU A 179 8.03 5.07 -0.74
CA LEU A 179 8.08 6.53 -0.65
C LEU A 179 9.02 7.03 0.45
N SER A 180 9.22 6.23 1.51
CA SER A 180 10.19 6.53 2.56
C SER A 180 11.66 6.33 2.13
N PHE A 181 11.91 5.80 0.94
CA PHE A 181 13.25 5.49 0.41
C PHE A 181 13.56 6.26 -0.87
N GLN A 182 13.03 7.46 -0.96
CA GLN A 182 13.30 8.37 -2.07
C GLN A 182 13.72 9.76 -1.56
N ASP A 183 14.52 10.44 -2.36
CA ASP A 183 14.82 11.85 -2.18
C ASP A 183 14.94 12.53 -3.55
N ALA A 184 13.88 13.24 -3.94
CA ALA A 184 13.80 13.91 -5.22
C ALA A 184 14.85 15.03 -5.37
N SER A 185 15.38 15.58 -4.26
CA SER A 185 16.39 16.65 -4.30
C SER A 185 17.74 16.17 -4.85
N ILE A 186 17.99 14.87 -4.78
CA ILE A 186 19.23 14.22 -5.21
C ILE A 186 18.98 13.10 -6.23
N ASP A 187 17.75 13.01 -6.78
CA ASP A 187 17.33 11.99 -7.75
C ASP A 187 17.59 10.55 -7.25
N LEU A 188 17.35 10.32 -5.95
CA LEU A 188 17.54 9.01 -5.33
C LEU A 188 16.18 8.32 -5.13
N TYR A 189 16.10 7.07 -5.57
CA TYR A 189 14.97 6.18 -5.31
C TYR A 189 15.44 4.73 -5.23
N ILE A 190 15.44 4.16 -4.02
CA ILE A 190 15.91 2.81 -3.76
C ILE A 190 14.81 1.81 -4.08
N ARG A 191 15.16 0.80 -4.87
CA ARG A 191 14.31 -0.33 -5.26
C ARG A 191 15.07 -1.64 -5.14
N GLY A 192 14.33 -2.73 -5.00
CA GLY A 192 14.94 -4.06 -5.02
C GLY A 192 13.90 -5.17 -4.98
N ASP A 193 14.34 -6.36 -5.34
CA ASP A 193 13.49 -7.54 -5.45
C ASP A 193 13.11 -8.10 -4.08
N VAL A 194 11.79 -8.25 -3.85
CA VAL A 194 11.23 -8.82 -2.63
C VAL A 194 10.32 -9.99 -2.98
N SER A 195 10.54 -11.13 -2.32
CA SER A 195 9.67 -12.30 -2.45
C SER A 195 8.56 -12.26 -1.41
N ARG A 196 7.30 -12.31 -1.88
CA ARG A 196 6.12 -12.30 -1.00
C ARG A 196 5.11 -13.38 -1.38
N PRO A 197 4.35 -13.92 -0.40
CA PRO A 197 3.16 -14.69 -0.69
C PRO A 197 2.21 -13.96 -1.62
N ASN A 198 1.75 -14.63 -2.68
CA ASN A 198 0.81 -14.06 -3.65
C ASN A 198 -0.64 -14.06 -3.17
N THR A 199 -0.93 -14.62 -1.99
CA THR A 199 -2.27 -14.65 -1.39
C THR A 199 -2.17 -14.48 0.10
N VAL A 200 -3.01 -13.61 0.68
CA VAL A 200 -3.11 -13.43 2.12
C VAL A 200 -4.55 -13.32 2.57
N ARG A 201 -4.84 -13.81 3.78
CA ARG A 201 -6.11 -13.57 4.49
C ARG A 201 -5.85 -12.63 5.64
N ILE A 202 -6.68 -11.62 5.78
CA ILE A 202 -6.51 -10.56 6.76
C ILE A 202 -7.81 -10.29 7.52
N LYS A 203 -7.66 -9.77 8.72
CA LYS A 203 -8.73 -9.10 9.47
C LYS A 203 -8.33 -7.64 9.69
N ALA A 204 -9.29 -6.74 9.63
CA ALA A 204 -9.10 -5.32 9.94
C ALA A 204 -10.42 -4.72 10.43
N GLN A 205 -10.41 -3.42 10.68
CA GLN A 205 -11.60 -2.61 10.83
C GLN A 205 -11.59 -1.57 9.69
N ASP A 206 -12.78 -1.16 9.24
CA ASP A 206 -12.91 -0.01 8.36
C ASP A 206 -12.91 1.31 9.15
N GLU A 207 -13.09 2.43 8.48
CA GLU A 207 -13.12 3.77 9.09
C GLU A 207 -14.31 4.00 10.05
N THR A 208 -15.27 3.10 10.07
CA THR A 208 -16.42 3.13 11.01
C THR A 208 -16.22 2.22 12.22
N GLY A 209 -15.12 1.44 12.24
CA GLY A 209 -14.85 0.43 13.25
C GLY A 209 -15.48 -0.94 12.96
N ALA A 210 -16.19 -1.08 11.84
CA ALA A 210 -16.79 -2.36 11.46
C ALA A 210 -15.70 -3.37 11.10
N LYS A 211 -15.80 -4.61 11.61
CA LYS A 211 -14.84 -5.68 11.35
C LYS A 211 -14.96 -6.15 9.90
N VAL A 212 -13.83 -6.22 9.21
CA VAL A 212 -13.70 -6.73 7.85
C VAL A 212 -12.73 -7.90 7.79
N CYS A 213 -13.07 -8.91 6.97
CA CYS A 213 -12.20 -10.04 6.65
C CYS A 213 -12.03 -10.09 5.14
N LEU A 214 -10.78 -10.06 4.67
CA LEU A 214 -10.49 -10.03 3.24
C LEU A 214 -9.54 -11.17 2.87
N SER A 215 -9.74 -11.71 1.67
CA SER A 215 -8.76 -12.55 0.98
C SER A 215 -8.21 -11.73 -0.17
N LEU A 216 -6.93 -11.40 -0.12
CA LEU A 216 -6.24 -10.59 -1.10
C LEU A 216 -5.34 -11.47 -1.93
N THR A 217 -5.24 -11.20 -3.22
CA THR A 217 -4.39 -11.93 -4.17
C THR A 217 -3.49 -11.00 -4.95
N ASP A 218 -2.39 -11.54 -5.43
CA ASP A 218 -1.49 -10.91 -6.39
C ASP A 218 -1.07 -9.49 -5.96
N TRP A 219 -1.37 -8.51 -6.78
CA TRP A 219 -1.02 -7.11 -6.54
C TRP A 219 -1.56 -6.53 -5.23
N GLN A 220 -2.84 -6.78 -4.92
CA GLN A 220 -3.43 -6.30 -3.66
C GLN A 220 -2.81 -6.99 -2.43
N ALA A 221 -2.47 -8.27 -2.55
CA ALA A 221 -1.78 -8.99 -1.48
C ALA A 221 -0.38 -8.40 -1.24
N ARG A 222 0.33 -7.99 -2.31
CA ARG A 222 1.64 -7.36 -2.22
C ARG A 222 1.58 -5.99 -1.56
N ILE A 223 0.68 -5.11 -2.01
CA ILE A 223 0.47 -3.78 -1.41
C ILE A 223 0.20 -3.94 0.09
N PHE A 224 -0.79 -4.77 0.44
CA PHE A 224 -1.13 -4.99 1.84
C PHE A 224 0.07 -5.44 2.67
N GLN A 225 0.86 -6.40 2.19
CA GLN A 225 2.00 -6.93 2.94
C GLN A 225 3.10 -5.89 3.14
N HIS A 226 3.34 -5.02 2.14
CA HIS A 226 4.28 -3.94 2.26
C HIS A 226 3.85 -2.93 3.33
N GLU A 227 2.61 -2.44 3.25
CA GLU A 227 2.08 -1.50 4.24
C GLU A 227 1.95 -2.14 5.63
N TYR A 228 1.63 -3.43 5.69
CA TYR A 228 1.58 -4.17 6.95
C TYR A 228 2.95 -4.28 7.63
N ASP A 229 4.01 -4.46 6.85
CA ASP A 229 5.38 -4.47 7.35
C ASP A 229 5.72 -3.14 8.05
N HIS A 230 5.36 -2.00 7.49
CA HIS A 230 5.52 -0.69 8.15
C HIS A 230 4.84 -0.65 9.52
N LEU A 231 3.65 -1.25 9.66
CA LEU A 231 2.96 -1.33 10.95
C LEU A 231 3.62 -2.28 11.95
N GLN A 232 4.56 -3.12 11.51
CA GLN A 232 5.40 -3.97 12.37
C GLN A 232 6.80 -3.38 12.60
N GLY A 233 7.10 -2.19 12.06
CA GLY A 233 8.44 -1.61 12.09
C GLY A 233 9.44 -2.35 11.18
N THR A 234 8.95 -3.15 10.24
CA THR A 234 9.74 -3.85 9.22
C THR A 234 9.73 -3.01 7.95
N LEU A 235 10.86 -2.92 7.28
CA LEU A 235 11.01 -2.17 6.04
C LEU A 235 11.28 -3.13 4.88
N PHE A 236 11.01 -2.71 3.63
CA PHE A 236 11.07 -3.62 2.49
C PHE A 236 12.45 -4.24 2.27
N HIS A 237 13.54 -3.53 2.58
CA HIS A 237 14.90 -4.06 2.49
C HIS A 237 15.20 -5.17 3.52
N ASP A 238 14.46 -5.22 4.65
CA ASP A 238 14.55 -6.32 5.62
C ASP A 238 14.00 -7.65 5.04
N ARG A 239 13.24 -7.57 3.95
CA ARG A 239 12.64 -8.72 3.24
C ARG A 239 13.46 -9.20 2.05
N MET A 240 14.47 -8.45 1.65
CA MET A 240 15.37 -8.82 0.56
C MET A 240 16.21 -10.03 0.94
N ASN A 241 16.57 -10.85 -0.05
CA ASN A 241 17.61 -11.83 0.13
C ASN A 241 18.99 -11.12 0.22
N GLN A 242 20.00 -11.85 0.64
CA GLN A 242 21.33 -11.28 0.86
C GLN A 242 21.96 -10.67 -0.40
N GLU A 243 21.73 -11.28 -1.57
CA GLU A 243 22.27 -10.78 -2.84
C GLU A 243 21.64 -9.44 -3.21
N GLU A 244 20.32 -9.35 -3.12
CA GLU A 244 19.57 -8.12 -3.44
C GLU A 244 19.88 -7.01 -2.44
N PHE A 245 19.93 -7.36 -1.15
CA PHE A 245 20.32 -6.41 -0.10
C PHE A 245 21.70 -5.79 -0.35
N GLN A 246 22.70 -6.57 -0.79
CA GLN A 246 24.03 -6.04 -1.09
C GLN A 246 24.04 -5.04 -2.26
N LYS A 247 23.10 -5.15 -3.20
CA LYS A 247 22.98 -4.19 -4.32
C LYS A 247 22.54 -2.81 -3.85
N VAL A 248 21.56 -2.77 -2.90
CA VAL A 248 20.96 -1.51 -2.41
C VAL A 248 21.69 -0.95 -1.18
N LYS A 249 22.52 -1.75 -0.49
CA LYS A 249 23.23 -1.34 0.72
C LYS A 249 24.02 -0.03 0.59
N PRO A 250 24.75 0.23 -0.50
CA PRO A 250 25.48 1.50 -0.67
C PRO A 250 24.56 2.72 -0.62
N GLU A 251 23.39 2.63 -1.24
CA GLU A 251 22.39 3.70 -1.27
C GLU A 251 21.73 3.91 0.10
N LEU A 252 21.42 2.81 0.81
CA LEU A 252 20.93 2.87 2.19
C LEU A 252 21.94 3.57 3.12
N VAL A 253 23.21 3.18 3.05
CA VAL A 253 24.29 3.82 3.82
C VAL A 253 24.44 5.30 3.46
N PHE A 254 24.23 5.65 2.20
CA PHE A 254 24.25 7.04 1.77
C PHE A 254 23.10 7.85 2.42
N MET A 255 21.87 7.31 2.43
CA MET A 255 20.73 7.94 3.12
C MET A 255 20.99 8.08 4.63
N GLU A 256 21.56 7.08 5.28
CA GLU A 256 21.92 7.13 6.70
C GLU A 256 22.88 8.29 7.00
N LYS A 257 23.96 8.40 6.23
CA LYS A 257 24.93 9.49 6.39
C LYS A 257 24.31 10.88 6.15
N LEU A 258 23.41 10.97 5.18
CA LEU A 258 22.69 12.21 4.90
C LEU A 258 21.77 12.58 6.08
N PHE A 259 21.07 11.62 6.64
CA PHE A 259 20.21 11.81 7.80
C PHE A 259 21.01 12.22 9.05
N GLU A 260 22.10 11.50 9.36
CA GLU A 260 22.99 11.80 10.50
C GLU A 260 23.55 13.22 10.43
N LYS A 261 23.92 13.67 9.23
CA LYS A 261 24.41 15.05 9.03
C LYS A 261 23.40 16.12 9.43
N HIS A 262 22.10 15.85 9.20
CA HIS A 262 21.02 16.79 9.53
C HIS A 262 20.42 16.56 10.93
N ASN A 263 20.64 15.38 11.52
CA ASN A 263 20.06 14.95 12.79
C ASN A 263 21.13 14.29 13.68
N PRO A 264 22.19 15.00 14.08
CA PRO A 264 23.37 14.41 14.76
C PRO A 264 23.05 13.76 16.11
N ASP A 265 21.96 14.18 16.76
CA ASP A 265 21.55 13.67 18.07
C ASP A 265 20.56 12.51 17.99
N VAL A 266 20.14 12.10 16.78
CA VAL A 266 19.16 11.03 16.57
C VAL A 266 19.87 9.70 16.32
N GLN A 267 19.64 8.72 17.19
CA GLN A 267 20.14 7.37 16.98
C GLN A 267 19.27 6.60 15.98
N VAL A 268 19.91 6.00 14.98
CA VAL A 268 19.24 5.19 13.95
C VAL A 268 19.74 3.75 13.96
N GLN A 269 18.90 2.83 13.50
CA GLN A 269 19.31 1.46 13.23
C GLN A 269 20.02 1.41 11.88
N SER A 270 21.35 1.42 11.89
CA SER A 270 22.17 1.43 10.68
C SER A 270 22.35 0.05 10.07
N VAL A 271 22.25 -0.01 8.72
CA VAL A 271 22.60 -1.21 7.94
C VAL A 271 24.11 -1.38 7.77
N SER A 272 24.92 -0.37 8.12
CA SER A 272 26.38 -0.45 8.06
C SER A 272 26.95 -1.50 9.02
N GLN A 273 26.19 -1.85 10.06
CA GLN A 273 26.56 -2.82 11.09
C GLN A 273 26.06 -4.25 10.80
N GLN A 274 25.31 -4.45 9.71
CA GLN A 274 24.83 -5.73 9.21
C GLN A 274 25.71 -6.18 8.02
#